data_123f52817ed10676007cda14195938d3
#
_entry.id   123f52817ed10676007cda14195938d3
#
_cell.length_a   1.000
_cell.length_b   1.000
_cell.length_c   1.000
_cell.angle_alpha   90.00
_cell.angle_beta   90.00
_cell.angle_gamma   90.00
#
_symmetry.space_group_name_H-M   'P 1'
#
loop_
_entity.id
_entity.type
_entity.pdbx_description
1 polymer ?
#
loop_
_entity_poly.entity_id
_entity_poly.type
_entity_poly.pdbx_seq_one_letter_code
_entity_poly.pdbx_strand_id
1 'polypeptide(L)'
;MNWVFLSPHLDDAVLSCGGLIHELIQAGDQIKICTICAGDPPAGELSPLAEMLHQRWGVSAKDSQITRRKEDLAACQILGATPFHLDIPDCIYRRNPLTGEPLISSNEALFQPLPAEEYPLAAHVANQLAAHIPHGAHVVCPLTLGGHVDHHLTRHAAELLKRPLWYYADYPYLLQQAGHLHEYISPDWEIFQIPISLNSCRAWQDAIACYRSQISTFWATTDEMRKAISHYWQKGGGSTLWKSHQN
;
A
#
# COMPACT_ATOMS: atom_id res chain seq x y z
N MET A 1 -15.62 14.77 -3.12
CA MET A 1 -15.43 13.71 -4.16
C MET A 1 -15.34 12.35 -3.49
N ASN A 2 -15.32 11.24 -4.27
CA ASN A 2 -15.10 9.89 -3.74
C ASN A 2 -13.73 9.40 -4.21
N TRP A 3 -12.87 9.00 -3.29
CA TRP A 3 -11.55 8.48 -3.56
C TRP A 3 -11.38 7.07 -2.99
N VAL A 4 -10.70 6.20 -3.72
CA VAL A 4 -10.33 4.86 -3.28
C VAL A 4 -8.82 4.72 -3.43
N PHE A 5 -8.11 4.70 -2.30
CA PHE A 5 -6.68 4.44 -2.26
C PHE A 5 -6.46 2.93 -2.15
N LEU A 6 -5.76 2.37 -3.13
CA LEU A 6 -5.36 0.97 -3.11
C LEU A 6 -4.05 0.85 -2.35
N SER A 7 -4.06 0.04 -1.30
CA SER A 7 -2.91 -0.26 -0.46
C SER A 7 -2.48 -1.70 -0.73
N PRO A 8 -1.27 -1.97 -1.22
CA PRO A 8 -0.77 -3.34 -1.35
C PRO A 8 -0.88 -4.11 -0.04
N HIS A 9 -0.34 -3.56 1.04
CA HIS A 9 -0.42 -4.11 2.40
C HIS A 9 -1.14 -3.16 3.37
N LEU A 10 -1.30 -3.62 4.61
CA LEU A 10 -2.01 -2.92 5.69
C LEU A 10 -1.18 -1.76 6.29
N ASP A 11 -0.62 -0.88 5.48
CA ASP A 11 0.13 0.32 5.91
C ASP A 11 0.54 1.21 4.73
N ASP A 12 0.74 0.66 3.52
CA ASP A 12 1.39 1.36 2.40
C ASP A 12 0.73 2.69 2.02
N ALA A 13 -0.61 2.70 1.88
CA ALA A 13 -1.32 3.93 1.52
C ALA A 13 -1.22 4.98 2.63
N VAL A 14 -1.26 4.57 3.90
CA VAL A 14 -1.11 5.47 5.04
C VAL A 14 0.32 5.97 5.14
N LEU A 15 1.33 5.10 4.99
CA LEU A 15 2.74 5.50 4.96
C LEU A 15 3.01 6.53 3.88
N SER A 16 2.45 6.33 2.68
CA SER A 16 2.72 7.15 1.50
C SER A 16 1.89 8.44 1.43
N CYS A 17 0.62 8.39 1.83
CA CYS A 17 -0.38 9.42 1.56
C CYS A 17 -1.21 9.84 2.77
N GLY A 18 -0.93 9.39 4.00
CA GLY A 18 -1.80 9.63 5.15
C GLY A 18 -2.11 11.11 5.39
N GLY A 19 -1.13 12.00 5.19
CA GLY A 19 -1.34 13.43 5.29
C GLY A 19 -2.29 13.98 4.23
N LEU A 20 -2.14 13.55 2.97
CA LEU A 20 -3.01 13.92 1.87
C LEU A 20 -4.43 13.36 2.07
N ILE A 21 -4.56 12.10 2.50
CA ILE A 21 -5.83 11.47 2.82
C ILE A 21 -6.58 12.30 3.86
N HIS A 22 -5.91 12.71 4.93
CA HIS A 22 -6.51 13.54 5.97
C HIS A 22 -6.92 14.93 5.43
N GLU A 23 -6.10 15.60 4.61
CA GLU A 23 -6.46 16.88 3.99
C GLU A 23 -7.72 16.76 3.12
N LEU A 24 -7.81 15.75 2.26
CA LEU A 24 -8.97 15.52 1.42
C LEU A 24 -10.25 15.31 2.25
N ILE A 25 -10.14 14.57 3.37
CA ILE A 25 -11.27 14.37 4.28
C ILE A 25 -11.68 15.68 4.97
N GLN A 26 -10.71 16.49 5.41
CA GLN A 26 -11.01 17.82 5.99
C GLN A 26 -11.65 18.76 4.96
N ALA A 27 -11.37 18.58 3.67
CA ALA A 27 -12.02 19.29 2.57
C ALA A 27 -13.44 18.75 2.24
N GLY A 28 -13.91 17.71 2.92
CA GLY A 28 -15.24 17.12 2.74
C GLY A 28 -15.29 15.96 1.74
N ASP A 29 -14.15 15.43 1.30
CA ASP A 29 -14.10 14.27 0.43
C ASP A 29 -14.32 12.97 1.22
N GLN A 30 -14.87 11.96 0.55
CA GLN A 30 -15.04 10.62 1.09
C GLN A 30 -13.88 9.74 0.64
N ILE A 31 -13.14 9.19 1.60
CA ILE A 31 -11.98 8.36 1.31
C ILE A 31 -12.20 6.92 1.79
N LYS A 32 -11.95 5.98 0.89
CA LYS A 32 -11.80 4.57 1.19
C LYS A 32 -10.35 4.15 1.03
N ILE A 33 -9.83 3.36 1.96
CA ILE A 33 -8.55 2.67 1.79
C ILE A 33 -8.86 1.19 1.58
N CYS A 34 -8.52 0.69 0.39
CA CYS A 34 -8.71 -0.71 0.02
C CYS A 34 -7.38 -1.44 0.08
N THR A 35 -7.18 -2.26 1.11
CA THR A 35 -5.96 -3.08 1.22
C THR A 35 -6.14 -4.39 0.48
N ILE A 36 -5.21 -4.69 -0.43
CA ILE A 36 -5.26 -5.86 -1.30
C ILE A 36 -4.82 -7.12 -0.56
N CYS A 37 -3.59 -7.13 -0.04
CA CYS A 37 -2.99 -8.30 0.61
C CYS A 37 -3.25 -8.27 2.12
N ALA A 38 -4.53 -8.38 2.51
CA ALA A 38 -4.97 -8.39 3.92
C ALA A 38 -5.52 -9.77 4.37
N GLY A 39 -5.45 -10.79 3.49
CA GLY A 39 -5.94 -12.14 3.75
C GLY A 39 -5.08 -12.90 4.76
N ASP A 40 -5.71 -13.88 5.41
CA ASP A 40 -5.02 -14.76 6.35
C ASP A 40 -4.02 -15.68 5.62
N PRO A 41 -2.93 -16.09 6.27
CA PRO A 41 -2.06 -17.15 5.77
C PRO A 41 -2.88 -18.42 5.49
N PRO A 42 -2.66 -19.10 4.36
CA PRO A 42 -3.33 -20.36 4.08
C PRO A 42 -2.93 -21.42 5.11
N ALA A 43 -3.81 -22.40 5.32
CA ALA A 43 -3.50 -23.53 6.19
C ALA A 43 -2.32 -24.35 5.62
N GLY A 44 -1.42 -24.81 6.48
CA GLY A 44 -0.27 -25.64 6.11
C GLY A 44 1.05 -25.09 6.62
N GLU A 45 2.14 -25.67 6.14
CA GLU A 45 3.50 -25.25 6.50
C GLU A 45 3.87 -23.93 5.80
N LEU A 46 4.48 -23.05 6.56
CA LEU A 46 5.03 -21.81 6.03
C LEU A 46 6.31 -22.10 5.22
N SER A 47 6.61 -21.23 4.27
CA SER A 47 7.93 -21.23 3.64
C SER A 47 9.01 -20.77 4.64
N PRO A 48 10.29 -21.17 4.47
CA PRO A 48 11.37 -20.69 5.34
C PRO A 48 11.46 -19.15 5.39
N LEU A 49 11.17 -18.47 4.28
CA LEU A 49 11.11 -17.01 4.23
C LEU A 49 9.98 -16.47 5.11
N ALA A 50 8.78 -17.05 5.01
CA ALA A 50 7.64 -16.62 5.82
C ALA A 50 7.90 -16.84 7.32
N GLU A 51 8.50 -17.96 7.70
CA GLU A 51 8.90 -18.23 9.09
C GLU A 51 9.91 -17.21 9.62
N MET A 52 10.93 -16.90 8.83
CA MET A 52 11.94 -15.90 9.18
C MET A 52 11.30 -14.51 9.40
N LEU A 53 10.37 -14.11 8.52
CA LEU A 53 9.68 -12.82 8.64
C LEU A 53 8.77 -12.78 9.87
N HIS A 54 8.05 -13.86 10.18
CA HIS A 54 7.24 -13.96 11.40
C HIS A 54 8.08 -13.86 12.67
N GLN A 55 9.25 -14.51 12.71
CA GLN A 55 10.19 -14.37 13.81
C GLN A 55 10.63 -12.91 13.99
N ARG A 56 10.94 -12.22 12.89
CA ARG A 56 11.31 -10.80 12.90
C ARG A 56 10.17 -9.91 13.41
N TRP A 57 8.92 -10.18 13.00
CA TRP A 57 7.75 -9.40 13.44
C TRP A 57 7.32 -9.73 14.87
N GLY A 58 7.81 -10.80 15.48
CA GLY A 58 7.50 -11.20 16.84
C GLY A 58 6.05 -11.67 17.03
N VAL A 59 5.39 -12.11 15.95
CA VAL A 59 3.99 -12.57 15.96
C VAL A 59 3.86 -13.92 15.28
N SER A 60 2.89 -14.74 15.75
CA SER A 60 2.57 -16.00 15.07
C SER A 60 1.90 -15.72 13.72
N ALA A 61 2.02 -16.65 12.77
CA ALA A 61 1.33 -16.55 11.49
C ALA A 61 -0.19 -16.36 11.67
N LYS A 62 -0.77 -17.06 12.62
CA LYS A 62 -2.21 -16.99 12.94
C LYS A 62 -2.66 -15.63 13.44
N ASP A 63 -1.81 -14.93 14.24
CA ASP A 63 -2.19 -13.68 14.89
C ASP A 63 -1.72 -12.45 14.11
N SER A 64 -0.77 -12.64 13.19
CA SER A 64 -0.11 -11.52 12.49
C SER A 64 -1.12 -10.69 11.68
N GLN A 65 -1.92 -11.32 10.82
CA GLN A 65 -2.88 -10.60 9.99
C GLN A 65 -4.05 -10.02 10.81
N ILE A 66 -4.49 -10.73 11.85
CA ILE A 66 -5.52 -10.21 12.77
C ILE A 66 -5.01 -8.93 13.45
N THR A 67 -3.76 -8.94 13.93
CA THR A 67 -3.14 -7.79 14.57
C THR A 67 -2.98 -6.63 13.59
N ARG A 68 -2.41 -6.89 12.41
CA ARG A 68 -2.20 -5.88 11.37
C ARG A 68 -3.52 -5.25 10.89
N ARG A 69 -4.58 -6.05 10.70
CA ARG A 69 -5.92 -5.51 10.36
C ARG A 69 -6.46 -4.60 11.46
N LYS A 70 -6.27 -4.91 12.76
CA LYS A 70 -6.67 -4.03 13.87
C LYS A 70 -5.88 -2.73 13.88
N GLU A 71 -4.60 -2.79 13.60
CA GLU A 71 -3.74 -1.62 13.48
C GLU A 71 -4.19 -0.71 12.33
N ASP A 72 -4.52 -1.29 11.17
CA ASP A 72 -5.03 -0.57 9.99
C ASP A 72 -6.40 0.09 10.27
N LEU A 73 -7.32 -0.62 10.92
CA LEU A 73 -8.60 -0.04 11.34
C LEU A 73 -8.40 1.18 12.24
N ALA A 74 -7.46 1.10 13.18
CA ALA A 74 -7.14 2.21 14.08
C ALA A 74 -6.49 3.39 13.32
N ALA A 75 -5.58 3.12 12.39
CA ALA A 75 -4.97 4.14 11.54
C ALA A 75 -6.00 4.84 10.66
N CYS A 76 -6.88 4.08 9.99
CA CYS A 76 -7.97 4.62 9.20
C CYS A 76 -8.93 5.48 10.03
N GLN A 77 -9.24 5.07 11.27
CA GLN A 77 -10.07 5.85 12.19
C GLN A 77 -9.45 7.21 12.52
N ILE A 78 -8.13 7.27 12.76
CA ILE A 78 -7.43 8.53 13.01
C ILE A 78 -7.51 9.47 11.81
N LEU A 79 -7.35 8.94 10.61
CA LEU A 79 -7.45 9.74 9.38
C LEU A 79 -8.89 10.12 9.03
N GLY A 80 -9.90 9.40 9.51
CA GLY A 80 -11.30 9.53 9.11
C GLY A 80 -11.63 8.78 7.82
N ALA A 81 -10.76 7.89 7.36
CA ALA A 81 -10.96 7.05 6.17
C ALA A 81 -11.77 5.78 6.48
N THR A 82 -12.47 5.25 5.48
CA THR A 82 -13.18 3.98 5.59
C THR A 82 -12.29 2.84 5.11
N PRO A 83 -11.87 1.90 5.96
CA PRO A 83 -11.08 0.75 5.56
C PRO A 83 -11.93 -0.30 4.84
N PHE A 84 -11.32 -0.97 3.87
CA PHE A 84 -11.86 -2.14 3.19
C PHE A 84 -10.72 -3.11 2.87
N HIS A 85 -10.84 -4.37 3.29
CA HIS A 85 -9.80 -5.37 3.14
C HIS A 85 -10.25 -6.45 2.15
N LEU A 86 -9.41 -6.76 1.15
CA LEU A 86 -9.57 -7.97 0.34
C LEU A 86 -8.91 -9.15 1.06
N ASP A 87 -9.42 -10.34 0.81
CA ASP A 87 -8.91 -11.58 1.39
C ASP A 87 -7.88 -12.24 0.46
N ILE A 88 -6.85 -11.47 0.07
CA ILE A 88 -5.73 -11.97 -0.72
C ILE A 88 -4.54 -12.18 0.21
N PRO A 89 -3.93 -13.36 0.26
CA PRO A 89 -2.74 -13.58 1.07
C PRO A 89 -1.54 -12.75 0.57
N ASP A 90 -0.69 -12.30 1.50
CA ASP A 90 0.60 -11.69 1.19
C ASP A 90 1.45 -12.63 0.32
N CYS A 91 2.32 -12.09 -0.53
CA CYS A 91 3.13 -12.85 -1.47
C CYS A 91 3.98 -13.95 -0.82
N ILE A 92 4.42 -13.75 0.42
CA ILE A 92 5.22 -14.74 1.15
C ILE A 92 4.47 -16.05 1.46
N TYR A 93 3.14 -16.03 1.35
CA TYR A 93 2.29 -17.20 1.55
C TYR A 93 1.81 -17.84 0.25
N ARG A 94 1.95 -17.13 -0.88
CA ARG A 94 1.43 -17.62 -2.16
C ARG A 94 2.34 -18.69 -2.74
N ARG A 95 1.69 -19.67 -3.37
CA ARG A 95 2.35 -20.82 -3.98
C ARG A 95 1.99 -20.93 -5.45
N ASN A 96 2.91 -21.45 -6.23
CA ASN A 96 2.65 -21.80 -7.62
C ASN A 96 1.53 -22.87 -7.65
N PRO A 97 0.41 -22.63 -8.36
CA PRO A 97 -0.75 -23.54 -8.36
C PRO A 97 -0.47 -24.89 -9.01
N LEU A 98 0.59 -24.99 -9.81
CA LEU A 98 0.95 -26.23 -10.51
C LEU A 98 1.94 -27.09 -9.71
N THR A 99 2.92 -26.44 -9.07
CA THR A 99 4.00 -27.17 -8.38
C THR A 99 3.84 -27.23 -6.87
N GLY A 100 3.03 -26.31 -6.30
CA GLY A 100 2.88 -26.15 -4.86
C GLY A 100 4.07 -25.44 -4.18
N GLU A 101 5.11 -25.09 -4.93
CA GLU A 101 6.28 -24.40 -4.40
C GLU A 101 5.96 -22.94 -4.06
N PRO A 102 6.61 -22.34 -3.04
CA PRO A 102 6.48 -20.91 -2.76
C PRO A 102 6.84 -20.08 -3.99
N LEU A 103 5.99 -19.09 -4.33
CA LEU A 103 6.29 -18.16 -5.42
C LEU A 103 7.42 -17.22 -5.05
N ILE A 104 7.49 -16.84 -3.77
CA ILE A 104 8.53 -15.97 -3.22
C ILE A 104 9.31 -16.75 -2.17
N SER A 105 10.58 -17.02 -2.45
CA SER A 105 11.44 -17.86 -1.62
C SER A 105 12.66 -17.14 -1.03
N SER A 106 12.91 -15.89 -1.42
CA SER A 106 14.02 -15.08 -0.90
C SER A 106 13.64 -13.59 -0.79
N ASN A 107 14.43 -12.83 -0.04
CA ASN A 107 14.25 -11.38 0.06
C ASN A 107 14.41 -10.68 -1.31
N GLU A 108 15.32 -11.15 -2.15
CA GLU A 108 15.53 -10.60 -3.50
C GLU A 108 14.33 -10.85 -4.40
N ALA A 109 13.64 -12.00 -4.22
CA ALA A 109 12.45 -12.34 -4.98
C ALA A 109 11.24 -11.44 -4.64
N LEU A 110 11.21 -10.82 -3.45
CA LEU A 110 10.18 -9.85 -3.08
C LEU A 110 10.17 -8.61 -3.99
N PHE A 111 11.31 -8.26 -4.58
CA PHE A 111 11.51 -7.03 -5.34
C PHE A 111 11.75 -7.32 -6.84
N GLN A 112 11.07 -8.29 -7.35
CA GLN A 112 11.09 -8.66 -8.77
C GLN A 112 9.77 -8.28 -9.46
N PRO A 113 9.74 -8.17 -10.79
CA PRO A 113 8.49 -8.02 -11.53
C PRO A 113 7.47 -9.10 -11.16
N LEU A 114 6.19 -8.79 -11.31
CA LEU A 114 5.10 -9.73 -11.05
C LEU A 114 5.29 -11.01 -11.87
N PRO A 115 5.38 -12.20 -11.25
CA PRO A 115 5.48 -13.46 -11.98
C PRO A 115 4.26 -13.70 -12.87
N ALA A 116 4.45 -14.34 -14.01
CA ALA A 116 3.36 -14.62 -14.96
C ALA A 116 2.25 -15.49 -14.34
N GLU A 117 2.60 -16.37 -13.41
CA GLU A 117 1.69 -17.21 -12.65
C GLU A 117 0.70 -16.40 -11.80
N GLU A 118 1.00 -15.14 -11.51
CA GLU A 118 0.17 -14.23 -10.72
C GLU A 118 -0.78 -13.35 -11.57
N TYR A 119 -0.68 -13.35 -12.88
CA TYR A 119 -1.62 -12.61 -13.73
C TYR A 119 -3.09 -13.03 -13.58
N PRO A 120 -3.42 -14.31 -13.39
CA PRO A 120 -4.80 -14.70 -13.05
C PRO A 120 -5.26 -14.14 -11.71
N LEU A 121 -4.37 -14.03 -10.71
CA LEU A 121 -4.67 -13.39 -9.43
C LEU A 121 -4.92 -11.90 -9.61
N ALA A 122 -4.11 -11.21 -10.40
CA ALA A 122 -4.33 -9.79 -10.71
C ALA A 122 -5.70 -9.55 -11.36
N ALA A 123 -6.11 -10.41 -12.29
CA ALA A 123 -7.45 -10.35 -12.91
C ALA A 123 -8.56 -10.62 -11.89
N HIS A 124 -8.36 -11.56 -10.96
CA HIS A 124 -9.30 -11.81 -9.86
C HIS A 124 -9.45 -10.59 -8.95
N VAL A 125 -8.33 -9.96 -8.54
CA VAL A 125 -8.31 -8.72 -7.74
C VAL A 125 -9.03 -7.60 -8.49
N ALA A 126 -8.77 -7.42 -9.79
CA ALA A 126 -9.46 -6.42 -10.62
C ALA A 126 -10.98 -6.59 -10.61
N ASN A 127 -11.48 -7.84 -10.71
CA ASN A 127 -12.91 -8.13 -10.65
C ASN A 127 -13.50 -7.79 -9.27
N GLN A 128 -12.79 -8.09 -8.19
CA GLN A 128 -13.22 -7.70 -6.84
C GLN A 128 -13.25 -6.18 -6.69
N LEU A 129 -12.22 -5.48 -7.15
CA LEU A 129 -12.16 -4.01 -7.14
C LEU A 129 -13.33 -3.40 -7.94
N ALA A 130 -13.60 -3.91 -9.14
CA ALA A 130 -14.70 -3.44 -9.98
C ALA A 130 -16.06 -3.58 -9.29
N ALA A 131 -16.27 -4.63 -8.49
CA ALA A 131 -17.51 -4.85 -7.74
C ALA A 131 -17.68 -3.90 -6.53
N HIS A 132 -16.58 -3.37 -5.96
CA HIS A 132 -16.62 -2.60 -4.73
C HIS A 132 -16.31 -1.10 -4.90
N ILE A 133 -15.69 -0.71 -6.02
CA ILE A 133 -15.34 0.69 -6.30
C ILE A 133 -16.52 1.38 -7.01
N PRO A 134 -17.09 2.46 -6.47
CA PRO A 134 -18.12 3.21 -7.14
C PRO A 134 -17.69 3.72 -8.53
N HIS A 135 -18.61 3.74 -9.47
CA HIS A 135 -18.29 4.04 -10.88
C HIS A 135 -17.62 5.41 -11.07
N GLY A 136 -17.99 6.42 -10.30
CA GLY A 136 -17.42 7.78 -10.37
C GLY A 136 -16.27 8.06 -9.40
N ALA A 137 -15.76 7.06 -8.65
CA ALA A 137 -14.69 7.27 -7.70
C ALA A 137 -13.32 7.42 -8.40
N HIS A 138 -12.46 8.28 -7.85
CA HIS A 138 -11.05 8.35 -8.23
C HIS A 138 -10.30 7.18 -7.59
N VAL A 139 -9.59 6.39 -8.40
CA VAL A 139 -8.79 5.27 -7.92
C VAL A 139 -7.33 5.69 -7.87
N VAL A 140 -6.71 5.53 -6.72
CA VAL A 140 -5.31 5.88 -6.46
C VAL A 140 -4.55 4.60 -6.15
N CYS A 141 -3.47 4.31 -6.86
CA CYS A 141 -2.65 3.11 -6.69
C CYS A 141 -1.15 3.44 -6.58
N PRO A 142 -0.31 2.51 -6.12
CA PRO A 142 1.12 2.75 -6.01
C PRO A 142 1.79 2.94 -7.37
N LEU A 143 2.85 3.76 -7.43
CA LEU A 143 3.78 3.83 -8.56
C LEU A 143 4.66 2.57 -8.66
N THR A 144 4.69 1.75 -7.63
CA THR A 144 5.55 0.56 -7.48
C THR A 144 7.04 0.88 -7.30
N LEU A 145 7.36 2.02 -6.71
CA LEU A 145 8.72 2.33 -6.32
C LEU A 145 9.24 1.26 -5.35
N GLY A 146 10.49 0.84 -5.52
CA GLY A 146 11.06 -0.27 -4.76
C GLY A 146 10.81 -1.64 -5.40
N GLY A 147 9.80 -1.78 -6.28
CA GLY A 147 9.59 -2.98 -7.08
C GLY A 147 9.01 -4.17 -6.32
N HIS A 148 8.36 -3.95 -5.15
CA HIS A 148 7.77 -5.07 -4.39
C HIS A 148 6.66 -5.76 -5.20
N VAL A 149 6.68 -7.10 -5.25
CA VAL A 149 5.77 -7.91 -6.09
C VAL A 149 4.29 -7.63 -5.81
N ASP A 150 3.88 -7.39 -4.56
CA ASP A 150 2.49 -7.06 -4.22
C ASP A 150 2.09 -5.64 -4.65
N HIS A 151 3.04 -4.71 -4.73
CA HIS A 151 2.80 -3.41 -5.33
C HIS A 151 2.57 -3.54 -6.83
N HIS A 152 3.34 -4.39 -7.52
CA HIS A 152 3.11 -4.73 -8.91
C HIS A 152 1.76 -5.42 -9.13
N LEU A 153 1.37 -6.38 -8.26
CA LEU A 153 0.07 -7.02 -8.29
C LEU A 153 -1.07 -5.98 -8.19
N THR A 154 -0.96 -5.09 -7.20
CA THR A 154 -1.96 -4.04 -6.94
C THR A 154 -2.09 -3.09 -8.12
N ARG A 155 -0.98 -2.60 -8.66
CA ARG A 155 -0.96 -1.72 -9.83
C ARG A 155 -1.52 -2.41 -11.06
N HIS A 156 -1.08 -3.64 -11.35
CA HIS A 156 -1.57 -4.39 -12.50
C HIS A 156 -3.08 -4.64 -12.42
N ALA A 157 -3.60 -4.99 -11.24
CA ALA A 157 -5.04 -5.14 -11.02
C ALA A 157 -5.80 -3.82 -11.22
N ALA A 158 -5.25 -2.69 -10.77
CA ALA A 158 -5.84 -1.38 -11.00
C ALA A 158 -5.89 -1.01 -12.49
N GLU A 159 -4.83 -1.27 -13.24
CA GLU A 159 -4.73 -1.02 -14.69
C GLU A 159 -5.76 -1.85 -15.48
N LEU A 160 -6.08 -3.07 -15.04
CA LEU A 160 -7.13 -3.91 -15.63
C LEU A 160 -8.55 -3.32 -15.47
N LEU A 161 -8.77 -2.35 -14.60
CA LEU A 161 -10.05 -1.63 -14.49
C LEU A 161 -10.35 -0.75 -15.72
N LYS A 162 -9.37 -0.47 -16.57
CA LYS A 162 -9.48 0.32 -17.81
C LYS A 162 -10.19 1.66 -17.59
N ARG A 163 -9.73 2.41 -16.60
CA ARG A 163 -10.23 3.73 -16.23
C ARG A 163 -9.04 4.64 -15.87
N PRO A 164 -9.20 5.98 -15.90
CA PRO A 164 -8.15 6.88 -15.45
C PRO A 164 -7.75 6.56 -14.02
N LEU A 165 -6.45 6.42 -13.79
CA LEU A 165 -5.87 6.12 -12.48
C LEU A 165 -5.07 7.31 -11.97
N TRP A 166 -5.02 7.41 -10.66
CA TRP A 166 -4.12 8.27 -9.94
C TRP A 166 -3.04 7.40 -9.30
N TYR A 167 -1.84 7.97 -9.13
CA TYR A 167 -0.71 7.22 -8.57
C TYR A 167 -0.08 8.01 -7.44
N TYR A 168 0.31 7.30 -6.38
CA TYR A 168 1.13 7.84 -5.29
C TYR A 168 2.54 7.25 -5.35
N ALA A 169 3.53 8.01 -4.85
CA ALA A 169 4.89 7.51 -4.68
C ALA A 169 5.00 6.69 -3.39
N ASP A 170 5.52 5.47 -3.51
CA ASP A 170 5.61 4.50 -2.43
C ASP A 170 6.68 4.93 -1.40
N TYR A 171 6.26 5.35 -0.22
CA TYR A 171 7.16 5.66 0.89
C TYR A 171 7.38 4.41 1.75
N PRO A 172 8.60 4.09 2.20
CA PRO A 172 9.83 4.90 2.10
C PRO A 172 10.69 4.66 0.86
N TYR A 173 10.28 3.80 -0.07
CA TYR A 173 11.09 3.43 -1.26
C TYR A 173 11.47 4.63 -2.13
N LEU A 174 10.59 5.62 -2.22
CA LEU A 174 10.86 6.88 -2.91
C LEU A 174 12.17 7.54 -2.44
N LEU A 175 12.53 7.45 -1.16
CA LEU A 175 13.73 8.09 -0.63
C LEU A 175 15.02 7.54 -1.26
N GLN A 176 15.01 6.29 -1.69
CA GLN A 176 16.14 5.64 -2.35
C GLN A 176 16.11 5.82 -3.87
N GLN A 177 14.95 6.13 -4.45
CA GLN A 177 14.72 6.18 -5.89
C GLN A 177 14.27 7.56 -6.40
N ALA A 178 14.41 8.61 -5.59
CA ALA A 178 13.94 9.96 -5.96
C ALA A 178 14.50 10.47 -7.30
N GLY A 179 15.73 10.12 -7.67
CA GLY A 179 16.35 10.44 -8.96
C GLY A 179 15.74 9.71 -10.15
N HIS A 180 15.02 8.61 -9.92
CA HIS A 180 14.44 7.75 -10.94
C HIS A 180 12.91 7.89 -11.07
N LEU A 181 12.29 8.80 -10.32
CA LEU A 181 10.83 8.97 -10.33
C LEU A 181 10.28 9.19 -11.76
N HIS A 182 11.04 9.86 -12.60
CA HIS A 182 10.67 10.12 -14.01
C HIS A 182 10.55 8.85 -14.87
N GLU A 183 11.10 7.71 -14.44
CA GLU A 183 10.97 6.42 -15.13
C GLU A 183 9.61 5.76 -14.89
N TYR A 184 8.92 6.17 -13.82
CA TYR A 184 7.62 5.62 -13.39
C TYR A 184 6.43 6.49 -13.82
N ILE A 185 6.69 7.71 -14.27
CA ILE A 185 5.69 8.74 -14.58
C ILE A 185 5.83 9.13 -16.04
N SER A 186 4.73 9.05 -16.81
CA SER A 186 4.74 9.57 -18.18
C SER A 186 4.71 11.12 -18.18
N PRO A 187 5.46 11.79 -19.09
CA PRO A 187 5.50 13.27 -19.14
C PRO A 187 4.15 13.94 -19.42
N ASP A 188 3.18 13.20 -19.96
CA ASP A 188 1.82 13.66 -20.27
C ASP A 188 0.85 13.52 -19.09
N TRP A 189 1.27 12.91 -17.96
CA TRP A 189 0.40 12.76 -16.80
C TRP A 189 0.14 14.09 -16.10
N GLU A 190 -1.09 14.30 -15.67
CA GLU A 190 -1.45 15.45 -14.84
C GLU A 190 -0.87 15.32 -13.43
N ILE A 191 -0.36 16.42 -12.90
CA ILE A 191 0.14 16.49 -11.52
C ILE A 191 -0.92 17.16 -10.66
N PHE A 192 -1.31 16.49 -9.59
CA PHE A 192 -2.23 17.00 -8.59
C PHE A 192 -1.49 17.10 -7.26
N GLN A 193 -1.36 18.30 -6.73
CA GLN A 193 -0.64 18.57 -5.50
C GLN A 193 -1.51 19.35 -4.52
N ILE A 194 -1.64 18.83 -3.31
CA ILE A 194 -2.34 19.48 -2.21
C ILE A 194 -1.36 19.69 -1.06
N PRO A 195 -1.16 20.95 -0.62
CA PRO A 195 -0.35 21.22 0.56
C PRO A 195 -0.93 20.53 1.81
N ILE A 196 -0.09 19.82 2.52
CA ILE A 196 -0.48 19.15 3.77
C ILE A 196 -0.27 20.12 4.93
N SER A 197 -1.31 20.41 5.70
CA SER A 197 -1.25 21.24 6.90
C SER A 197 -0.47 20.55 8.03
N LEU A 198 -0.03 21.33 9.01
CA LEU A 198 0.60 20.78 10.22
C LEU A 198 -0.33 19.84 10.98
N ASN A 199 -1.65 20.13 10.98
CA ASN A 199 -2.64 19.27 11.60
C ASN A 199 -2.70 17.91 10.91
N SER A 200 -2.74 17.90 9.59
CA SER A 200 -2.77 16.65 8.79
C SER A 200 -1.44 15.89 8.85
N CYS A 201 -0.31 16.59 8.97
CA CYS A 201 0.97 15.93 9.24
C CYS A 201 0.97 15.21 10.60
N ARG A 202 0.40 15.81 11.64
CA ARG A 202 0.25 15.17 12.96
C ARG A 202 -0.68 13.97 12.92
N ALA A 203 -1.85 14.11 12.28
CA ALA A 203 -2.77 13.00 12.08
C ALA A 203 -2.12 11.85 11.30
N TRP A 204 -1.32 12.16 10.29
CA TRP A 204 -0.53 11.18 9.54
C TRP A 204 0.45 10.42 10.43
N GLN A 205 1.21 11.14 11.25
CA GLN A 205 2.14 10.51 12.20
C GLN A 205 1.42 9.63 13.24
N ASP A 206 0.25 10.07 13.72
CA ASP A 206 -0.55 9.31 14.68
C ASP A 206 -1.13 8.06 14.04
N ALA A 207 -1.57 8.13 12.79
CA ALA A 207 -2.04 6.98 12.03
C ALA A 207 -0.93 5.96 11.81
N ILE A 208 0.27 6.39 11.38
CA ILE A 208 1.43 5.48 11.23
C ILE A 208 1.80 4.83 12.56
N ALA A 209 1.72 5.55 13.67
CA ALA A 209 2.03 5.02 14.99
C ALA A 209 1.08 3.88 15.45
N CYS A 210 -0.06 3.69 14.79
CA CYS A 210 -0.94 2.55 15.02
C CYS A 210 -0.35 1.23 14.54
N TYR A 211 0.50 1.24 13.50
CA TYR A 211 1.14 0.03 12.93
C TYR A 211 2.34 -0.43 13.74
N ARG A 212 2.12 -0.72 15.02
CA ARG A 212 3.17 -1.09 15.99
C ARG A 212 3.99 -2.28 15.54
N SER A 213 3.35 -3.26 14.91
CA SER A 213 4.00 -4.46 14.38
C SER A 213 4.97 -4.15 13.23
N GLN A 214 4.81 -3.00 12.56
CA GLN A 214 5.58 -2.62 11.37
C GLN A 214 6.63 -1.53 11.62
N ILE A 215 6.53 -0.77 12.72
CA ILE A 215 7.48 0.31 13.03
C ILE A 215 8.92 -0.15 12.95
N SER A 216 9.26 -1.32 13.56
CA SER A 216 10.62 -1.85 13.57
C SER A 216 11.16 -2.27 12.20
N THR A 217 10.30 -2.33 11.19
CA THR A 217 10.72 -2.62 9.80
C THR A 217 11.44 -1.41 9.18
N PHE A 218 11.06 -0.19 9.56
CA PHE A 218 11.54 1.03 8.93
C PHE A 218 12.29 1.95 9.91
N TRP A 219 11.98 1.92 11.20
CA TRP A 219 12.53 2.82 12.22
C TRP A 219 12.77 2.08 13.53
N ALA A 220 13.80 2.48 14.27
CA ALA A 220 14.06 1.87 15.57
C ALA A 220 13.01 2.26 16.63
N THR A 221 12.40 3.44 16.49
CA THR A 221 11.41 3.95 17.44
C THR A 221 10.30 4.74 16.75
N THR A 222 9.16 4.90 17.43
CA THR A 222 8.07 5.79 16.98
C THR A 222 8.53 7.25 16.87
N ASP A 223 9.45 7.70 17.72
CA ASP A 223 9.99 9.07 17.67
C ASP A 223 10.83 9.28 16.40
N GLU A 224 11.62 8.29 15.99
CA GLU A 224 12.34 8.34 14.72
C GLU A 224 11.39 8.36 13.53
N MET A 225 10.33 7.56 13.56
CA MET A 225 9.27 7.59 12.55
C MET A 225 8.66 8.99 12.45
N ARG A 226 8.28 9.62 13.56
CA ARG A 226 7.70 10.97 13.57
C ARG A 226 8.66 12.01 12.98
N LYS A 227 9.95 11.94 13.31
CA LYS A 227 10.98 12.81 12.73
C LYS A 227 11.12 12.59 11.23
N ALA A 228 11.13 11.34 10.77
CA ALA A 228 11.25 10.98 9.37
C ALA A 228 10.05 11.51 8.56
N ILE A 229 8.82 11.32 9.04
CA ILE A 229 7.60 11.84 8.39
C ILE A 229 7.58 13.37 8.41
N SER A 230 7.96 14.04 9.51
CA SER A 230 8.07 15.50 9.55
C SER A 230 9.05 16.02 8.49
N HIS A 231 10.21 15.38 8.37
CA HIS A 231 11.22 15.76 7.38
C HIS A 231 10.73 15.54 5.93
N TYR A 232 10.06 14.41 5.69
CA TYR A 232 9.48 14.10 4.39
C TYR A 232 8.38 15.12 4.02
N TRP A 233 7.47 15.41 4.94
CA TRP A 233 6.43 16.44 4.79
C TRP A 233 7.01 17.84 4.50
N GLN A 234 8.01 18.28 5.26
CA GLN A 234 8.65 19.59 5.07
C GLN A 234 9.26 19.77 3.66
N LYS A 235 9.62 18.65 3.01
CA LYS A 235 10.10 18.62 1.62
C LYS A 235 8.98 18.48 0.58
N GLY A 236 7.72 18.59 0.99
CA GLY A 236 6.55 18.41 0.11
C GLY A 236 6.18 16.94 -0.15
N GLY A 237 6.76 16.02 0.59
CA GLY A 237 6.46 14.59 0.43
C GLY A 237 5.04 14.23 0.83
N GLY A 238 4.48 13.21 0.18
CA GLY A 238 3.13 12.69 0.42
C GLY A 238 1.98 13.58 -0.09
N SER A 239 2.29 14.72 -0.73
CA SER A 239 1.30 15.71 -1.16
C SER A 239 0.92 15.63 -2.64
N THR A 240 1.58 14.76 -3.40
CA THR A 240 1.46 14.72 -4.86
C THR A 240 0.85 13.41 -5.34
N LEU A 241 -0.11 13.51 -6.24
CA LEU A 241 -0.63 12.41 -7.05
C LEU A 241 -0.38 12.71 -8.53
N TRP A 242 -0.18 11.67 -9.31
CA TRP A 242 -0.05 11.71 -10.76
C TRP A 242 -1.22 11.00 -11.40
N LYS A 243 -1.86 11.61 -12.39
CA LYS A 243 -3.04 11.06 -13.06
C LYS A 243 -2.70 10.66 -14.48
N SER A 244 -2.94 9.40 -14.82
CA SER A 244 -2.86 8.91 -16.20
C SER A 244 -4.08 9.32 -17.02
N HIS A 245 -3.91 9.56 -18.32
CA HIS A 245 -5.01 9.99 -19.21
C HIS A 245 -5.94 8.85 -19.64
N GLN A 246 -5.49 7.64 -19.72
CA GLN A 246 -6.24 6.35 -19.85
C GLN A 246 -5.23 5.24 -20.15
N ASN A 247 -5.46 4.06 -19.60
CA ASN A 247 -4.83 2.83 -20.11
C ASN A 247 -5.75 2.13 -21.12
#